data_7735ea2076be4d89af48d143bca19275
#
_entry.id   7735ea2076be4d89af48d143bca19275
#
_cell.length_a   1.000
_cell.length_b   1.000
_cell.length_c   1.000
_cell.angle_alpha   90.00
_cell.angle_beta   90.00
_cell.angle_gamma   90.00
#
_symmetry.space_group_name_H-M   'P 1'
#
loop_
_entity.id
_entity.type
_entity.pdbx_description
1 polymer ?
#
loop_
_entity_poly.entity_id
_entity_poly.type
_entity_poly.pdbx_seq_one_letter_code
_entity_poly.pdbx_strand_id
1 'polypeptide(L)'
;MKKKIILSLIYIIFFFNTNILSEQNSKILKVGLLAPLNGAYSDLGNSLLYSLQLALEEINDKRVVIVPRDSGFNEEEKILSAIEEFQSSGIKVVIGPTTFKEFDFVKKYNNLIFISPSNINPNFANNIISIGVSLESQLIALNNFI
;
A
#
# COMPACT_ATOMS: atom_id res chain seq x y z
N MET A 1 28.02 -33.98 49.90
CA MET A 1 28.30 -32.75 49.16
C MET A 1 27.94 -32.85 47.66
N LYS A 2 28.31 -33.90 46.93
CA LYS A 2 28.05 -34.02 45.47
C LYS A 2 26.57 -33.92 45.05
N LYS A 3 25.62 -34.49 45.81
CA LYS A 3 24.19 -34.43 45.51
C LYS A 3 23.59 -33.00 45.54
N LYS A 4 24.06 -32.14 46.45
CA LYS A 4 23.58 -30.74 46.56
C LYS A 4 24.06 -29.89 45.40
N ILE A 5 25.25 -30.17 44.85
CA ILE A 5 25.82 -29.47 43.71
C ILE A 5 25.04 -29.81 42.45
N ILE A 6 24.68 -31.09 42.25
CA ILE A 6 23.89 -31.51 41.09
C ILE A 6 22.49 -30.89 41.10
N LEU A 7 21.83 -30.81 42.28
CA LEU A 7 20.50 -30.21 42.41
C LEU A 7 20.53 -28.70 42.11
N SER A 8 21.60 -28.03 42.55
CA SER A 8 21.81 -26.59 42.24
C SER A 8 22.05 -26.34 40.73
N LEU A 9 22.76 -27.24 40.06
CA LEU A 9 23.01 -27.13 38.65
C LEU A 9 21.74 -27.32 37.81
N ILE A 10 20.88 -28.23 38.18
CA ILE A 10 19.56 -28.50 37.55
C ILE A 10 18.64 -27.30 37.76
N TYR A 11 18.67 -26.64 38.92
CA TYR A 11 17.86 -25.44 39.21
C TYR A 11 18.29 -24.25 38.32
N ILE A 12 19.62 -24.08 38.08
CA ILE A 12 20.15 -23.03 37.20
C ILE A 12 19.72 -23.28 35.75
N ILE A 13 19.74 -24.51 35.24
CA ILE A 13 19.32 -24.85 33.88
C ILE A 13 17.82 -24.56 33.68
N PHE A 14 16.98 -24.73 34.71
CA PHE A 14 15.53 -24.46 34.64
C PHE A 14 15.21 -22.97 34.60
N PHE A 15 16.04 -22.12 35.17
CA PHE A 15 15.84 -20.66 35.18
C PHE A 15 16.35 -19.98 33.91
N PHE A 16 17.18 -20.65 33.10
CA PHE A 16 17.66 -20.13 31.81
C PHE A 16 16.76 -20.47 30.61
N ASN A 17 15.59 -21.08 30.82
CA ASN A 17 14.54 -21.05 29.81
C ASN A 17 13.88 -19.65 29.79
N THR A 18 14.66 -18.61 29.54
CA THR A 18 14.13 -17.36 29.03
C THR A 18 13.48 -17.73 27.71
N ASN A 19 12.16 -17.66 27.66
CA ASN A 19 11.45 -17.57 26.40
C ASN A 19 12.11 -16.45 25.62
N ILE A 20 12.96 -16.80 24.67
CA ILE A 20 13.31 -15.93 23.57
C ILE A 20 11.99 -15.82 22.82
N LEU A 21 11.12 -14.90 23.27
CA LEU A 21 10.12 -14.30 22.42
C LEU A 21 10.94 -13.73 21.27
N SER A 22 11.06 -14.53 20.21
CA SER A 22 11.47 -14.05 18.92
C SER A 22 10.46 -12.94 18.61
N GLU A 23 10.84 -11.72 18.92
CA GLU A 23 10.18 -10.53 18.43
C GLU A 23 10.28 -10.67 16.92
N GLN A 24 9.25 -11.27 16.35
CA GLN A 24 9.11 -11.42 14.92
C GLN A 24 9.04 -9.99 14.42
N ASN A 25 10.20 -9.49 13.97
CA ASN A 25 10.36 -8.13 13.46
C ASN A 25 9.54 -8.08 12.17
N SER A 26 8.22 -8.03 12.35
CA SER A 26 7.23 -8.05 11.28
C SER A 26 7.35 -6.71 10.57
N LYS A 27 8.09 -6.74 9.47
CA LYS A 27 8.33 -5.55 8.65
C LYS A 27 6.99 -4.95 8.24
N ILE A 28 6.73 -3.72 8.68
CA ILE A 28 5.53 -2.98 8.29
C ILE A 28 5.60 -2.72 6.78
N LEU A 29 4.55 -3.12 6.07
CA LEU A 29 4.33 -2.82 4.67
C LEU A 29 3.59 -1.49 4.56
N LYS A 30 4.28 -0.45 4.12
CA LYS A 30 3.67 0.83 3.82
C LYS A 30 3.23 0.86 2.36
N VAL A 31 1.98 1.20 2.12
CA VAL A 31 1.38 1.40 0.79
C VAL A 31 0.96 2.86 0.68
N GLY A 32 1.41 3.56 -0.35
CA GLY A 32 1.00 4.93 -0.62
C GLY A 32 -0.43 4.98 -1.16
N LEU A 33 -1.15 6.04 -0.85
CA LEU A 33 -2.38 6.43 -1.55
C LEU A 33 -2.19 7.83 -2.12
N LEU A 34 -2.26 7.95 -3.45
CA LEU A 34 -2.20 9.21 -4.17
C LEU A 34 -3.57 9.49 -4.78
N ALA A 35 -4.33 10.39 -4.15
CA ALA A 35 -5.70 10.70 -4.52
C ALA A 35 -6.05 12.15 -4.17
N PRO A 36 -7.07 12.77 -4.81
CA PRO A 36 -7.53 14.11 -4.44
C PRO A 36 -8.26 14.03 -3.10
N LEU A 37 -7.57 14.36 -2.01
CA LEU A 37 -8.14 14.31 -0.65
C LEU A 37 -8.75 15.63 -0.22
N ASN A 38 -8.49 16.71 -0.97
CA ASN A 38 -8.99 18.05 -0.72
C ASN A 38 -9.58 18.68 -1.99
N GLY A 39 -10.39 19.72 -1.82
CA GLY A 39 -10.99 20.47 -2.94
C GLY A 39 -12.22 19.79 -3.54
N ALA A 40 -12.56 20.20 -4.78
CA ALA A 40 -13.80 19.82 -5.45
C ALA A 40 -13.96 18.31 -5.74
N TYR A 41 -12.86 17.57 -5.76
CA TYR A 41 -12.85 16.13 -6.06
C TYR A 41 -12.51 15.27 -4.82
N SER A 42 -12.56 15.88 -3.63
CA SER A 42 -12.23 15.19 -2.38
C SER A 42 -13.13 13.98 -2.09
N ASP A 43 -14.37 13.97 -2.56
CA ASP A 43 -15.27 12.83 -2.39
C ASP A 43 -14.74 11.57 -3.08
N LEU A 44 -14.12 11.71 -4.26
CA LEU A 44 -13.47 10.59 -4.96
C LEU A 44 -12.32 10.02 -4.15
N GLY A 45 -11.41 10.90 -3.69
CA GLY A 45 -10.24 10.48 -2.92
C GLY A 45 -10.61 9.88 -1.57
N ASN A 46 -11.57 10.49 -0.87
CA ASN A 46 -12.05 9.97 0.41
C ASN A 46 -12.78 8.63 0.26
N SER A 47 -13.59 8.47 -0.78
CA SER A 47 -14.24 7.17 -1.06
C SER A 47 -13.21 6.06 -1.28
N LEU A 48 -12.14 6.34 -2.01
CA LEU A 48 -11.04 5.40 -2.20
C LEU A 48 -10.31 5.10 -0.88
N LEU A 49 -10.02 6.12 -0.07
CA LEU A 49 -9.40 5.93 1.24
C LEU A 49 -10.26 5.06 2.16
N TYR A 50 -11.57 5.32 2.25
CA TYR A 50 -12.49 4.51 3.05
C TYR A 50 -12.58 3.05 2.54
N SER A 51 -12.61 2.86 1.22
CA SER A 51 -12.61 1.51 0.63
C SER A 51 -11.34 0.73 1.02
N LEU A 52 -10.19 1.39 1.03
CA LEU A 52 -8.93 0.78 1.47
C LEU A 52 -8.93 0.48 2.97
N GLN A 53 -9.50 1.35 3.79
CA GLN A 53 -9.64 1.09 5.23
C GLN A 53 -10.51 -0.14 5.51
N LEU A 54 -11.66 -0.25 4.83
CA LEU A 54 -12.53 -1.43 4.93
C LEU A 54 -11.80 -2.71 4.49
N ALA A 55 -11.06 -2.66 3.38
CA ALA A 55 -10.27 -3.80 2.92
C ALA A 55 -9.19 -4.20 3.93
N LEU A 56 -8.54 -3.23 4.60
CA LEU A 56 -7.57 -3.52 5.66
C LEU A 56 -8.21 -4.16 6.89
N GLU A 57 -9.41 -3.72 7.26
CA GLU A 57 -10.18 -4.33 8.35
C GLU A 57 -10.53 -5.78 8.03
N GLU A 58 -10.94 -6.09 6.79
CA GLU A 58 -11.24 -7.44 6.34
C GLU A 58 -9.99 -8.33 6.32
N ILE A 59 -8.86 -7.83 5.83
CA ILE A 59 -7.57 -8.54 5.81
C ILE A 59 -7.07 -8.78 7.24
N ASN A 60 -7.36 -7.86 8.17
CA ASN A 60 -6.95 -7.90 9.58
C ASN A 60 -5.44 -8.10 9.78
N ASP A 61 -4.62 -7.60 8.87
CA ASP A 61 -3.16 -7.62 9.00
C ASP A 61 -2.62 -6.25 9.41
N LYS A 62 -2.29 -6.10 10.69
CA LYS A 62 -1.77 -4.85 11.28
C LYS A 62 -0.41 -4.41 10.72
N ARG A 63 0.23 -5.25 9.91
CA ARG A 63 1.51 -4.91 9.26
C ARG A 63 1.33 -4.05 8.03
N VAL A 64 0.12 -3.97 7.48
CA VAL A 64 -0.16 -3.13 6.31
C VAL A 64 -0.68 -1.77 6.76
N VAL A 65 -0.05 -0.70 6.28
CA VAL A 65 -0.40 0.68 6.62
C VAL A 65 -0.55 1.50 5.34
N ILE A 66 -1.68 2.18 5.19
CA ILE A 66 -1.90 3.14 4.11
C ILE A 66 -1.34 4.50 4.51
N VAL A 67 -0.57 5.10 3.61
CA VAL A 67 -0.01 6.45 3.76
C VAL A 67 -0.66 7.37 2.71
N PRO A 68 -1.70 8.14 3.07
CA PRO A 68 -2.42 8.98 2.12
C PRO A 68 -1.66 10.29 1.84
N ARG A 69 -1.70 10.72 0.57
CA ARG A 69 -1.21 12.02 0.09
C ARG A 69 -2.19 12.61 -0.91
N ASP A 70 -2.37 13.92 -0.83
CA ASP A 70 -3.26 14.66 -1.71
C ASP A 70 -2.62 14.88 -3.08
N SER A 71 -3.28 14.46 -4.15
CA SER A 71 -2.85 14.73 -5.53
C SER A 71 -3.34 16.09 -6.06
N GLY A 72 -4.25 16.73 -5.35
CA GLY A 72 -4.88 18.00 -5.78
C GLY A 72 -5.66 17.91 -7.08
N PHE A 73 -5.91 16.70 -7.60
CA PHE A 73 -6.56 16.47 -8.89
C PHE A 73 -5.85 17.16 -10.06
N ASN A 74 -4.74 16.57 -10.55
CA ASN A 74 -3.82 17.06 -11.57
C ASN A 74 -2.91 18.23 -11.13
N GLU A 75 -2.70 18.45 -9.85
CA GLU A 75 -1.72 19.42 -9.38
C GLU A 75 -0.32 18.80 -9.35
N GLU A 76 0.49 19.12 -10.37
CA GLU A 76 1.84 18.53 -10.55
C GLU A 76 2.69 18.66 -9.29
N GLU A 77 2.75 19.84 -8.68
CA GLU A 77 3.58 20.10 -7.51
C GLU A 77 3.21 19.19 -6.32
N LYS A 78 1.91 18.99 -6.07
CA LYS A 78 1.45 18.09 -5.02
C LYS A 78 1.80 16.63 -5.31
N ILE A 79 1.62 16.22 -6.57
CA ILE A 79 1.95 14.86 -7.01
C ILE A 79 3.45 14.60 -6.85
N LEU A 80 4.31 15.50 -7.29
CA LEU A 80 5.76 15.35 -7.19
C LEU A 80 6.22 15.32 -5.73
N SER A 81 5.70 16.21 -4.89
CA SER A 81 5.98 16.22 -3.45
C SER A 81 5.56 14.92 -2.77
N ALA A 82 4.37 14.41 -3.10
CA ALA A 82 3.89 13.13 -2.57
C ALA A 82 4.81 11.96 -2.98
N ILE A 83 5.29 11.94 -4.22
CA ILE A 83 6.20 10.90 -4.72
C ILE A 83 7.53 10.93 -3.95
N GLU A 84 8.11 12.11 -3.73
CA GLU A 84 9.35 12.26 -2.96
C GLU A 84 9.17 11.74 -1.52
N GLU A 85 8.05 12.04 -0.89
CA GLU A 85 7.72 11.52 0.43
C GLU A 85 7.55 9.99 0.44
N PHE A 86 6.89 9.43 -0.57
CA PHE A 86 6.77 7.97 -0.69
C PHE A 86 8.13 7.30 -0.83
N GLN A 87 9.01 7.84 -1.66
CA GLN A 87 10.35 7.31 -1.87
C GLN A 87 11.19 7.39 -0.60
N SER A 88 11.19 8.53 0.09
CA SER A 88 11.94 8.74 1.34
C SER A 88 11.42 7.85 2.48
N SER A 89 10.12 7.53 2.47
CA SER A 89 9.49 6.62 3.44
C SER A 89 9.67 5.13 3.10
N GLY A 90 10.36 4.81 2.00
CA GLY A 90 10.61 3.43 1.55
C GLY A 90 9.40 2.73 0.95
N ILE A 91 8.35 3.48 0.60
CA ILE A 91 7.16 2.96 -0.09
C ILE A 91 7.56 2.54 -1.51
N LYS A 92 7.02 1.41 -1.96
CA LYS A 92 7.27 0.86 -3.31
C LYS A 92 6.00 0.70 -4.12
N VAL A 93 4.84 0.61 -3.46
CA VAL A 93 3.53 0.46 -4.08
C VAL A 93 2.67 1.65 -3.69
N VAL A 94 2.05 2.27 -4.68
CA VAL A 94 1.16 3.42 -4.53
C VAL A 94 -0.17 3.10 -5.20
N ILE A 95 -1.26 3.22 -4.48
CA ILE A 95 -2.60 3.16 -5.02
C ILE A 95 -2.95 4.56 -5.54
N GLY A 96 -3.33 4.64 -6.80
CA GLY A 96 -3.42 5.89 -7.56
C GLY A 96 -2.32 5.97 -8.64
N PRO A 97 -2.26 7.07 -9.37
CA PRO A 97 -3.21 8.20 -9.31
C PRO A 97 -4.61 7.82 -9.78
N THR A 98 -5.60 8.67 -9.46
CA THR A 98 -7.01 8.36 -9.72
C THR A 98 -7.44 8.61 -11.16
N THR A 99 -6.71 9.46 -11.89
CA THR A 99 -7.01 9.82 -13.26
C THR A 99 -5.84 9.54 -14.20
N PHE A 100 -6.15 9.22 -15.45
CA PHE A 100 -5.14 8.98 -16.48
C PHE A 100 -4.31 10.26 -16.81
N LYS A 101 -4.85 11.44 -16.57
CA LYS A 101 -4.15 12.71 -16.81
C LYS A 101 -2.91 12.86 -15.92
N GLU A 102 -2.94 12.22 -14.75
CA GLU A 102 -1.82 12.24 -13.80
C GLU A 102 -0.71 11.23 -14.16
N PHE A 103 -0.97 10.30 -15.12
CA PHE A 103 0.00 9.29 -15.51
C PHE A 103 1.31 9.86 -16.04
N ASP A 104 1.24 10.98 -16.75
CA ASP A 104 2.43 11.64 -17.28
C ASP A 104 3.40 12.12 -16.19
N PHE A 105 2.88 12.48 -15.02
CA PHE A 105 3.71 12.88 -13.89
C PHE A 105 4.39 11.70 -13.20
N VAL A 106 3.75 10.52 -13.16
CA VAL A 106 4.22 9.38 -12.36
C VAL A 106 4.98 8.33 -13.18
N LYS A 107 4.79 8.25 -14.52
CA LYS A 107 5.38 7.22 -15.40
C LYS A 107 6.90 7.16 -15.38
N LYS A 108 7.59 8.27 -15.06
CA LYS A 108 9.05 8.35 -15.00
C LYS A 108 9.67 7.73 -13.75
N TYR A 109 8.87 7.41 -12.72
CA TYR A 109 9.33 6.89 -11.43
C TYR A 109 9.33 5.36 -11.39
N ASN A 110 10.21 4.72 -12.15
CA ASN A 110 10.27 3.25 -12.31
C ASN A 110 10.58 2.47 -11.03
N ASN A 111 10.98 3.14 -9.96
CA ASN A 111 11.20 2.55 -8.64
C ASN A 111 9.92 2.45 -7.78
N LEU A 112 8.80 2.95 -8.30
CA LEU A 112 7.47 2.85 -7.70
C LEU A 112 6.55 2.10 -8.67
N ILE A 113 5.65 1.30 -8.12
CA ILE A 113 4.54 0.66 -8.84
C ILE A 113 3.26 1.39 -8.46
N PHE A 114 2.54 1.87 -9.47
CA PHE A 114 1.26 2.55 -9.30
C PHE A 114 0.11 1.61 -9.68
N ILE A 115 -0.87 1.47 -8.81
CA ILE A 115 -2.11 0.72 -9.05
C ILE A 115 -3.24 1.75 -9.15
N SER A 116 -3.67 2.05 -10.36
CA SER A 116 -4.65 3.10 -10.63
C SER A 116 -6.06 2.54 -10.81
N PRO A 117 -7.08 3.12 -10.16
CA PRO A 117 -8.47 2.81 -10.43
C PRO A 117 -8.98 3.37 -11.77
N SER A 118 -8.13 4.07 -12.52
CA SER A 118 -8.47 4.57 -13.86
C SER A 118 -8.91 3.44 -14.78
N ASN A 119 -9.88 3.73 -15.64
CA ASN A 119 -10.36 2.83 -16.69
C ASN A 119 -9.53 2.90 -17.99
N ILE A 120 -8.49 3.72 -18.03
CA ILE A 120 -7.60 3.87 -19.18
C ILE A 120 -6.31 3.13 -18.89
N ASN A 121 -5.94 2.20 -19.78
CA ASN A 121 -4.69 1.48 -19.67
C ASN A 121 -3.55 2.31 -20.29
N PRO A 122 -2.52 2.66 -19.53
CA PRO A 122 -1.36 3.36 -20.06
C PRO A 122 -0.40 2.38 -20.74
N ASN A 123 -0.68 1.96 -21.96
CA ASN A 123 0.14 1.01 -22.74
C ASN A 123 1.63 1.39 -22.87
N PHE A 124 2.00 2.59 -22.44
CA PHE A 124 3.35 3.17 -22.54
C PHE A 124 4.10 3.22 -21.21
N ALA A 125 3.50 2.76 -20.12
CA ALA A 125 4.12 2.84 -18.78
C ALA A 125 4.19 1.46 -18.13
N ASN A 126 5.40 0.99 -17.88
CA ASN A 126 5.63 -0.34 -17.28
C ASN A 126 5.40 -0.37 -15.76
N ASN A 127 5.28 0.79 -15.13
CA ASN A 127 5.13 0.95 -13.69
C ASN A 127 3.71 1.34 -13.26
N ILE A 128 2.75 1.38 -14.19
CA ILE A 128 1.35 1.72 -13.92
C ILE A 128 0.46 0.55 -14.32
N ILE A 129 -0.32 0.06 -13.35
CA ILE A 129 -1.32 -1.00 -13.52
C ILE A 129 -2.70 -0.36 -13.36
N SER A 130 -3.48 -0.32 -14.44
CA SER A 130 -4.88 0.14 -14.37
C SER A 130 -5.79 -1.03 -14.03
N ILE A 131 -6.64 -0.85 -13.00
CA ILE A 131 -7.58 -1.86 -12.51
C ILE A 131 -9.05 -1.46 -12.74
N GLY A 132 -9.29 -0.27 -13.28
CA GLY A 132 -10.63 0.19 -13.61
C GLY A 132 -11.24 -0.60 -14.78
N VAL A 133 -12.57 -0.66 -14.83
CA VAL A 133 -13.29 -1.35 -15.89
C VAL A 133 -13.19 -0.56 -17.20
N SER A 134 -12.46 -1.11 -18.18
CA SER A 134 -12.26 -0.44 -19.48
C SER A 134 -13.55 -0.37 -20.29
N LEU A 135 -13.61 0.59 -21.22
CA LEU A 135 -14.72 0.69 -22.18
C LEU A 135 -14.88 -0.61 -22.99
N GLU A 136 -13.77 -1.22 -23.39
CA GLU A 136 -13.76 -2.49 -24.11
C GLU A 136 -14.44 -3.60 -23.29
N SER A 137 -14.09 -3.75 -22.02
CA SER A 137 -14.71 -4.71 -21.11
C SER A 137 -16.21 -4.46 -20.95
N GLN A 138 -16.63 -3.18 -20.88
CA GLN A 138 -18.03 -2.81 -20.81
C GLN A 138 -18.79 -3.17 -22.08
N LEU A 139 -18.20 -2.92 -23.26
CA LEU A 139 -18.80 -3.26 -24.54
C LEU A 139 -18.91 -4.78 -24.75
N ILE A 140 -17.89 -5.53 -24.34
CA ILE A 140 -17.92 -7.01 -24.36
C ILE A 140 -19.05 -7.53 -23.46
N ALA A 141 -19.16 -7.01 -22.24
CA ALA A 141 -20.22 -7.40 -21.31
C ALA A 141 -21.62 -7.10 -21.89
N LEU A 142 -21.79 -5.91 -22.48
CA LEU A 142 -23.05 -5.53 -23.12
C LEU A 142 -23.40 -6.45 -24.30
N ASN A 143 -22.41 -6.75 -25.16
CA ASN A 143 -22.63 -7.63 -26.32
C ASN A 143 -22.99 -9.08 -25.92
N ASN A 144 -22.50 -9.56 -24.80
CA ASN A 144 -22.82 -10.87 -24.26
C ASN A 144 -24.19 -10.92 -23.56
N PHE A 145 -24.76 -9.76 -23.25
CA PHE A 145 -26.05 -9.64 -22.59
C PHE A 145 -27.26 -9.56 -23.60
N ILE A 146 -26.99 -9.12 -24.83
CA ILE A 146 -27.97 -9.02 -25.91
C ILE A 146 -28.06 -10.33 -26.66
#